data_71569d86d1fda53a4cb35ce8978c5c9a
#
_entry.id   71569d86d1fda53a4cb35ce8978c5c9a
#
_cell.length_a   1.000
_cell.length_b   1.000
_cell.length_c   1.000
_cell.angle_alpha   90.00
_cell.angle_beta   90.00
_cell.angle_gamma   90.00
#
_symmetry.space_group_name_H-M   'P 1'
#
loop_
_entity.id
_entity.type
_entity.pdbx_description
1 polymer ?
#
loop_
_entity_poly.entity_id
_entity_poly.type
_entity_poly.pdbx_seq_one_letter_code
_entity_poly.pdbx_strand_id
1 'polypeptide(L)'
;MLNQMSVLHPSAKMLVDLAHAQDIEAGDGTTSVVVIAGALLGAAERLLAKGIHPTTISESFQRAAGKAIEILTDMSIPISLTDRPTLLKTATTALSSKIVAQEPKLPQIAVDSVLKVIDVKTADNVDLKNIRILKKAGGTIDDSEMLDGLVLNQPVIKSAGGPTIKEKARIGLIQFQLSPPKPDMENQIVVNDYRQMDKILKEERTYLLNMVKKIQKAKCNVLFIQKSILRDAVNDLSLHFLSKLKILVIKDIEREEIEFICKVGFKTYYNVCTNPCLEHWLQTHCRHRFIHGRQAWVR
;
A
#
# COMPACT_ATOMS: atom_id res chain seq x y z
N MET A 1 10.14 7.26 17.46
CA MET A 1 11.24 7.53 18.40
C MET A 1 11.28 6.50 19.53
N LEU A 2 10.26 6.35 20.38
CA LEU A 2 10.29 5.43 21.53
C LEU A 2 10.63 3.99 21.17
N ASN A 3 10.10 3.46 20.05
CA ASN A 3 10.40 2.09 19.58
C ASN A 3 11.87 1.87 19.17
N GLN A 4 12.62 2.94 18.90
CA GLN A 4 14.04 2.86 18.53
C GLN A 4 14.97 3.06 19.73
N MET A 5 14.43 3.40 20.89
CA MET A 5 15.19 3.52 22.12
C MET A 5 15.31 2.15 22.78
N SER A 6 16.51 1.78 23.20
CA SER A 6 16.71 0.55 23.98
C SER A 6 16.24 0.76 25.41
N VAL A 7 15.00 0.36 25.70
CA VAL A 7 14.42 0.42 27.04
C VAL A 7 14.64 -0.93 27.70
N LEU A 8 15.39 -0.95 28.80
CA LEU A 8 15.77 -2.19 29.52
C LEU A 8 14.72 -2.62 30.56
N HIS A 9 14.05 -1.66 31.19
CA HIS A 9 13.10 -1.96 32.28
C HIS A 9 11.75 -2.43 31.71
N PRO A 10 11.20 -3.58 32.18
CA PRO A 10 9.96 -4.14 31.65
C PRO A 10 8.74 -3.19 31.76
N SER A 11 8.57 -2.53 32.91
CA SER A 11 7.46 -1.59 33.12
C SER A 11 7.57 -0.35 32.22
N ALA A 12 8.79 0.13 31.95
CA ALA A 12 8.98 1.22 30.98
C ALA A 12 8.65 0.77 29.56
N LYS A 13 8.93 -0.50 29.22
CA LYS A 13 8.54 -1.07 27.93
C LYS A 13 7.02 -1.12 27.75
N MET A 14 6.26 -1.42 28.82
CA MET A 14 4.80 -1.34 28.77
C MET A 14 4.27 0.06 28.46
N LEU A 15 4.94 1.12 28.93
CA LEU A 15 4.58 2.50 28.56
C LEU A 15 4.91 2.82 27.09
N VAL A 16 5.99 2.24 26.55
CA VAL A 16 6.29 2.35 25.12
C VAL A 16 5.23 1.65 24.28
N ASP A 17 4.80 0.45 24.70
CA ASP A 17 3.74 -0.31 24.03
C ASP A 17 2.40 0.44 24.09
N LEU A 18 2.11 1.13 25.19
CA LEU A 18 0.94 2.00 25.33
C LEU A 18 0.97 3.17 24.32
N ALA A 19 2.13 3.83 24.18
CA ALA A 19 2.30 4.89 23.21
C ALA A 19 2.14 4.37 21.77
N HIS A 20 2.64 3.16 21.49
CA HIS A 20 2.48 2.53 20.18
C HIS A 20 1.02 2.16 19.88
N ALA A 21 0.28 1.65 20.86
CA ALA A 21 -1.14 1.37 20.71
C ALA A 21 -1.93 2.64 20.39
N GLN A 22 -1.62 3.76 21.05
CA GLN A 22 -2.23 5.05 20.76
C GLN A 22 -1.93 5.54 19.33
N ASP A 23 -0.72 5.29 18.83
CA ASP A 23 -0.33 5.62 17.45
C ASP A 23 -1.13 4.83 16.41
N ILE A 24 -1.40 3.55 16.68
CA ILE A 24 -2.20 2.69 15.80
C ILE A 24 -3.66 3.12 15.77
N GLU A 25 -4.24 3.43 16.94
CA GLU A 25 -5.67 3.73 17.08
C GLU A 25 -6.05 5.14 16.61
N ALA A 26 -5.26 6.15 17.01
CA ALA A 26 -5.58 7.55 16.77
C ALA A 26 -4.53 8.30 15.93
N GLY A 27 -3.30 7.82 15.85
CA GLY A 27 -2.21 8.47 15.13
C GLY A 27 -1.69 9.76 15.78
N ASP A 28 -2.25 10.18 16.92
CA ASP A 28 -1.89 11.41 17.63
C ASP A 28 -1.98 11.21 19.14
N GLY A 29 -1.40 12.14 19.91
CA GLY A 29 -1.46 12.12 21.37
C GLY A 29 -0.58 11.08 22.05
N THR A 30 0.37 10.47 21.36
CA THR A 30 1.27 9.43 21.88
C THR A 30 2.04 9.89 23.11
N THR A 31 2.53 11.14 23.12
CA THR A 31 3.22 11.73 24.27
C THR A 31 2.23 12.04 25.41
N SER A 32 1.04 12.55 25.08
CA SER A 32 0.00 12.89 26.06
C SER A 32 -0.44 11.68 26.85
N VAL A 33 -0.64 10.53 26.18
CA VAL A 33 -1.01 9.26 26.84
C VAL A 33 0.04 8.80 27.83
N VAL A 34 1.32 8.89 27.49
CA VAL A 34 2.41 8.52 28.41
C VAL A 34 2.47 9.46 29.63
N VAL A 35 2.30 10.77 29.42
CA VAL A 35 2.26 11.75 30.50
C VAL A 35 1.07 11.49 31.44
N ILE A 36 -0.11 11.24 30.90
CA ILE A 36 -1.31 10.93 31.71
C ILE A 36 -1.09 9.62 32.48
N ALA A 37 -0.56 8.59 31.85
CA ALA A 37 -0.24 7.31 32.50
C ALA A 37 0.75 7.51 33.65
N GLY A 38 1.81 8.30 33.44
CA GLY A 38 2.78 8.66 34.48
C GLY A 38 2.14 9.41 35.66
N ALA A 39 1.25 10.38 35.37
CA ALA A 39 0.53 11.11 36.42
C ALA A 39 -0.41 10.21 37.22
N LEU A 40 -1.12 9.27 36.57
CA LEU A 40 -2.00 8.30 37.24
C LEU A 40 -1.18 7.31 38.11
N LEU A 41 -0.05 6.84 37.60
CA LEU A 41 0.85 5.96 38.38
C LEU A 41 1.41 6.67 39.59
N GLY A 42 1.84 7.93 39.51
CA GLY A 42 2.27 8.73 40.63
C GLY A 42 1.17 9.04 41.65
N ALA A 43 -0.08 9.17 41.20
CA ALA A 43 -1.23 9.24 42.10
C ALA A 43 -1.51 7.91 42.78
N ALA A 44 -1.43 6.80 42.08
CA ALA A 44 -1.61 5.47 42.59
C ALA A 44 -0.52 5.12 43.67
N GLU A 45 0.73 5.48 43.47
CA GLU A 45 1.80 5.31 44.45
C GLU A 45 1.48 5.98 45.80
N ARG A 46 0.99 7.22 45.75
CA ARG A 46 0.59 7.98 46.96
C ARG A 46 -0.61 7.33 47.66
N LEU A 47 -1.54 6.74 46.94
CA LEU A 47 -2.71 6.02 47.50
C LEU A 47 -2.30 4.68 48.12
N LEU A 48 -1.40 3.96 47.47
CA LEU A 48 -0.83 2.71 48.00
C LEU A 48 -0.06 2.96 49.27
N ALA A 49 0.71 4.06 49.35
CA ALA A 49 1.42 4.46 50.61
C ALA A 49 0.45 4.74 51.77
N LYS A 50 -0.80 5.12 51.48
CA LYS A 50 -1.86 5.29 52.48
C LYS A 50 -2.59 3.97 52.82
N GLY A 51 -2.16 2.84 52.29
CA GLY A 51 -2.74 1.51 52.56
C GLY A 51 -3.99 1.15 51.78
N ILE A 52 -4.34 1.90 50.69
CA ILE A 52 -5.49 1.58 49.83
C ILE A 52 -5.11 0.43 48.90
N HIS A 53 -5.98 -0.54 48.78
CA HIS A 53 -5.74 -1.74 47.99
C HIS A 53 -5.66 -1.41 46.47
N PRO A 54 -4.75 -2.01 45.70
CA PRO A 54 -4.56 -1.72 44.26
C PRO A 54 -5.84 -1.91 43.42
N THR A 55 -6.62 -2.94 43.72
CA THR A 55 -7.88 -3.22 43.00
C THR A 55 -8.88 -2.07 43.10
N THR A 56 -9.02 -1.50 44.32
CA THR A 56 -9.91 -0.35 44.56
C THR A 56 -9.47 0.89 43.77
N ILE A 57 -8.14 1.10 43.66
CA ILE A 57 -7.58 2.20 42.87
C ILE A 57 -7.90 1.96 41.38
N SER A 58 -7.68 0.75 40.88
CA SER A 58 -7.98 0.39 39.48
C SER A 58 -9.44 0.59 39.13
N GLU A 59 -10.37 0.09 39.94
CA GLU A 59 -11.81 0.27 39.76
C GLU A 59 -12.22 1.75 39.76
N SER A 60 -11.61 2.54 40.63
CA SER A 60 -11.87 3.98 40.71
C SER A 60 -11.39 4.70 39.45
N PHE A 61 -10.22 4.31 38.91
CA PHE A 61 -9.72 4.85 37.64
C PHE A 61 -10.62 4.49 36.46
N GLN A 62 -11.16 3.26 36.41
CA GLN A 62 -12.11 2.86 35.35
C GLN A 62 -13.40 3.68 35.40
N ARG A 63 -13.96 3.92 36.59
CA ARG A 63 -15.13 4.80 36.76
C ARG A 63 -14.83 6.25 36.35
N ALA A 64 -13.66 6.74 36.71
CA ALA A 64 -13.21 8.08 36.32
C ALA A 64 -13.04 8.20 34.79
N ALA A 65 -12.50 7.17 34.15
CA ALA A 65 -12.37 7.11 32.68
C ALA A 65 -13.73 7.16 31.98
N GLY A 66 -14.73 6.39 32.46
CA GLY A 66 -16.08 6.45 31.95
C GLY A 66 -16.69 7.87 32.04
N LYS A 67 -16.53 8.53 33.19
CA LYS A 67 -17.02 9.91 33.37
C LYS A 67 -16.28 10.92 32.53
N ALA A 68 -14.97 10.73 32.33
CA ALA A 68 -14.18 11.60 31.46
C ALA A 68 -14.61 11.49 29.99
N ILE A 69 -14.96 10.30 29.51
CA ILE A 69 -15.48 10.06 28.15
C ILE A 69 -16.79 10.83 27.93
N GLU A 70 -17.73 10.77 28.90
CA GLU A 70 -18.99 11.51 28.83
C GLU A 70 -18.72 13.01 28.69
N ILE A 71 -17.89 13.58 29.57
CA ILE A 71 -17.56 15.00 29.57
C ILE A 71 -16.87 15.43 28.27
N LEU A 72 -15.94 14.60 27.76
CA LEU A 72 -15.24 14.88 26.50
C LEU A 72 -16.19 14.84 25.30
N THR A 73 -17.15 13.93 25.31
CA THR A 73 -18.18 13.85 24.27
C THR A 73 -19.05 15.09 24.25
N ASP A 74 -19.46 15.60 25.41
CA ASP A 74 -20.26 16.81 25.54
C ASP A 74 -19.47 18.08 25.14
N MET A 75 -18.16 18.08 25.36
CA MET A 75 -17.27 19.19 25.01
C MET A 75 -16.82 19.17 23.55
N SER A 76 -17.03 18.08 22.83
CA SER A 76 -16.53 17.91 21.46
C SER A 76 -17.24 18.87 20.49
N ILE A 77 -16.46 19.47 19.60
CA ILE A 77 -16.97 20.34 18.53
C ILE A 77 -17.12 19.51 17.27
N PRO A 78 -18.33 19.34 16.72
CA PRO A 78 -18.53 18.59 15.49
C PRO A 78 -17.89 19.31 14.30
N ILE A 79 -17.09 18.59 13.52
CA ILE A 79 -16.43 19.10 12.32
C ILE A 79 -17.06 18.44 11.10
N SER A 80 -17.45 19.24 10.09
CA SER A 80 -17.91 18.70 8.82
C SER A 80 -16.73 18.37 7.91
N LEU A 81 -16.83 17.26 7.17
CA LEU A 81 -15.81 16.87 6.19
C LEU A 81 -15.72 17.83 4.99
N THR A 82 -16.66 18.73 4.84
CA THR A 82 -16.66 19.77 3.81
C THR A 82 -15.83 21.01 4.19
N ASP A 83 -15.56 21.19 5.48
CA ASP A 83 -14.80 22.34 5.99
C ASP A 83 -13.28 22.08 5.94
N ARG A 84 -12.71 22.28 4.75
CA ARG A 84 -11.27 22.09 4.51
C ARG A 84 -10.37 22.94 5.41
N PRO A 85 -10.64 24.25 5.69
CA PRO A 85 -9.82 25.04 6.59
C PRO A 85 -9.69 24.46 8.00
N THR A 86 -10.78 23.96 8.56
CA THR A 86 -10.77 23.34 9.89
C THR A 86 -10.03 22.00 9.90
N LEU A 87 -10.24 21.17 8.88
CA LEU A 87 -9.49 19.93 8.70
C LEU A 87 -7.98 20.19 8.58
N LEU A 88 -7.60 21.24 7.87
CA LEU A 88 -6.20 21.63 7.69
C LEU A 88 -5.57 22.09 9.01
N LYS A 89 -6.29 22.86 9.83
CA LYS A 89 -5.83 23.25 11.18
C LYS A 89 -5.65 22.01 12.07
N THR A 90 -6.59 21.09 12.07
CA THR A 90 -6.51 19.83 12.84
C THR A 90 -5.31 18.99 12.40
N ALA A 91 -5.12 18.80 11.08
CA ALA A 91 -3.97 18.09 10.54
C ALA A 91 -2.64 18.77 10.87
N THR A 92 -2.59 20.11 10.82
CA THR A 92 -1.39 20.87 11.22
C THR A 92 -1.07 20.67 12.70
N THR A 93 -2.09 20.65 13.56
CA THR A 93 -1.89 20.39 15.00
C THR A 93 -1.37 18.98 15.25
N ALA A 94 -1.96 17.97 14.61
CA ALA A 94 -1.53 16.57 14.72
C ALA A 94 -0.10 16.33 14.19
N LEU A 95 0.27 17.02 13.11
CA LEU A 95 1.60 16.93 12.49
C LEU A 95 2.63 17.89 13.09
N SER A 96 2.31 18.65 14.13
CA SER A 96 3.22 19.61 14.78
C SER A 96 4.32 18.96 15.62
N SER A 97 4.88 17.86 15.16
CA SER A 97 6.06 17.23 15.75
C SER A 97 7.35 17.97 15.34
N LYS A 98 8.43 17.78 16.12
CA LYS A 98 9.69 18.52 15.95
C LYS A 98 10.26 18.57 14.53
N ILE A 99 10.09 17.51 13.75
CA ILE A 99 10.64 17.40 12.39
C ILE A 99 9.63 17.89 11.37
N VAL A 100 8.37 17.50 11.52
CA VAL A 100 7.30 17.73 10.53
C VAL A 100 6.71 19.14 10.64
N ALA A 101 6.83 19.79 11.81
CA ALA A 101 6.32 21.14 12.04
C ALA A 101 6.94 22.21 11.13
N GLN A 102 8.12 21.95 10.58
CA GLN A 102 8.81 22.88 9.68
C GLN A 102 8.24 22.87 8.26
N GLU A 103 7.40 21.88 7.93
CA GLU A 103 6.95 21.61 6.57
C GLU A 103 5.45 21.89 6.40
N PRO A 104 5.07 23.06 5.86
CA PRO A 104 3.67 23.46 5.73
C PRO A 104 2.90 22.70 4.63
N LYS A 105 3.59 21.97 3.73
CA LYS A 105 2.96 21.21 2.65
C LYS A 105 2.35 19.88 3.13
N LEU A 106 2.94 19.25 4.15
CA LEU A 106 2.52 17.92 4.61
C LEU A 106 1.06 17.87 5.12
N PRO A 107 0.57 18.83 5.94
CA PRO A 107 -0.83 18.85 6.31
C PRO A 107 -1.78 19.00 5.13
N GLN A 108 -1.41 19.77 4.12
CA GLN A 108 -2.20 19.91 2.90
C GLN A 108 -2.28 18.61 2.13
N ILE A 109 -1.13 17.94 1.93
CA ILE A 109 -1.04 16.64 1.27
C ILE A 109 -1.88 15.59 2.02
N ALA A 110 -1.81 15.57 3.36
CA ALA A 110 -2.58 14.64 4.18
C ALA A 110 -4.09 14.84 4.00
N VAL A 111 -4.58 16.07 4.14
CA VAL A 111 -6.00 16.40 3.98
C VAL A 111 -6.48 16.09 2.56
N ASP A 112 -5.73 16.51 1.55
CA ASP A 112 -6.12 16.29 0.15
C ASP A 112 -6.11 14.80 -0.22
N SER A 113 -5.18 14.00 0.33
CA SER A 113 -5.12 12.57 0.10
C SER A 113 -6.34 11.86 0.70
N VAL A 114 -6.73 12.22 1.92
CA VAL A 114 -7.90 11.64 2.57
C VAL A 114 -9.19 12.05 1.85
N LEU A 115 -9.37 13.32 1.52
CA LEU A 115 -10.56 13.82 0.83
C LEU A 115 -10.73 13.23 -0.59
N LYS A 116 -9.66 12.79 -1.24
CA LYS A 116 -9.74 12.10 -2.53
C LYS A 116 -10.22 10.65 -2.42
N VAL A 117 -9.95 10.00 -1.31
CA VAL A 117 -10.30 8.59 -1.10
C VAL A 117 -11.73 8.42 -0.65
N ILE A 118 -12.24 9.36 0.15
CA ILE A 118 -13.58 9.28 0.74
C ILE A 118 -14.63 9.99 -0.13
N ASP A 119 -15.85 9.49 -0.05
CA ASP A 119 -17.02 10.24 -0.49
C ASP A 119 -17.56 11.06 0.69
N VAL A 120 -17.35 12.39 0.62
CA VAL A 120 -17.65 13.35 1.71
C VAL A 120 -19.10 13.28 2.19
N LYS A 121 -20.05 12.76 1.37
CA LYS A 121 -21.48 12.70 1.70
C LYS A 121 -21.88 11.47 2.50
N THR A 122 -21.15 10.37 2.36
CA THR A 122 -21.57 9.06 2.89
C THR A 122 -20.52 8.40 3.77
N ALA A 123 -19.33 8.98 3.89
CA ALA A 123 -18.22 8.34 4.58
C ALA A 123 -18.25 8.63 6.08
N ASP A 124 -18.35 7.58 6.88
CA ASP A 124 -18.14 7.62 8.34
C ASP A 124 -16.70 7.25 8.73
N ASN A 125 -15.97 6.58 7.84
CA ASN A 125 -14.60 6.12 8.11
C ASN A 125 -13.75 6.09 6.84
N VAL A 126 -12.43 6.09 6.99
CA VAL A 126 -11.44 6.05 5.90
C VAL A 126 -10.61 4.78 5.98
N ASP A 127 -10.58 4.01 4.90
CA ASP A 127 -9.64 2.89 4.79
C ASP A 127 -8.27 3.43 4.33
N LEU A 128 -7.34 3.53 5.28
CA LEU A 128 -5.98 4.01 5.03
C LEU A 128 -5.19 3.12 4.06
N LYS A 129 -5.60 1.86 3.86
CA LYS A 129 -4.99 0.98 2.84
C LYS A 129 -5.20 1.48 1.41
N ASN A 130 -6.16 2.37 1.22
CA ASN A 130 -6.41 3.00 -0.08
C ASN A 130 -5.49 4.21 -0.34
N ILE A 131 -4.71 4.65 0.66
CA ILE A 131 -3.69 5.69 0.54
C ILE A 131 -2.32 5.01 0.61
N ARG A 132 -1.54 5.11 -0.47
CA ARG A 132 -0.22 4.50 -0.51
C ARG A 132 0.87 5.54 -0.42
N ILE A 133 1.72 5.39 0.60
CA ILE A 133 2.86 6.26 0.83
C ILE A 133 4.12 5.55 0.32
N LEU A 134 4.79 6.14 -0.66
CA LEU A 134 6.05 5.67 -1.16
C LEU A 134 7.20 6.48 -0.56
N LYS A 135 8.11 5.78 0.10
CA LYS A 135 9.31 6.37 0.71
C LYS A 135 10.48 6.16 -0.25
N LYS A 136 11.13 7.25 -0.67
CA LYS A 136 12.31 7.20 -1.53
C LYS A 136 13.44 8.01 -0.90
N ALA A 137 14.60 7.41 -0.73
CA ALA A 137 15.78 8.12 -0.27
C ALA A 137 16.38 9.00 -1.36
N GLY A 138 16.99 10.13 -0.98
CA GLY A 138 17.74 10.99 -1.89
C GLY A 138 17.10 12.35 -2.20
N GLY A 139 16.09 12.76 -1.43
CA GLY A 139 15.47 14.09 -1.50
C GLY A 139 15.27 14.70 -0.10
N THR A 140 14.72 15.89 -0.05
CA THR A 140 14.27 16.57 1.16
C THR A 140 12.78 16.28 1.42
N ILE A 141 12.29 16.64 2.59
CA ILE A 141 10.86 16.50 2.92
C ILE A 141 10.01 17.42 2.03
N ASP A 142 10.57 18.59 1.64
CA ASP A 142 9.95 19.57 0.75
C ASP A 142 9.62 19.00 -0.64
N ASP A 143 10.38 18.00 -1.09
CA ASP A 143 10.17 17.32 -2.36
C ASP A 143 8.98 16.33 -2.32
N SER A 144 8.34 16.20 -1.14
CA SER A 144 7.16 15.35 -1.01
C SER A 144 5.99 15.96 -1.79
N GLU A 145 5.35 15.13 -2.62
CA GLU A 145 4.24 15.55 -3.46
C GLU A 145 3.12 14.51 -3.47
N MET A 146 1.90 14.98 -3.65
CA MET A 146 0.76 14.11 -3.87
C MET A 146 0.53 13.94 -5.37
N LEU A 147 0.55 12.70 -5.83
CA LEU A 147 0.27 12.36 -7.22
C LEU A 147 -1.17 11.86 -7.38
N ASP A 148 -1.86 12.36 -8.39
CA ASP A 148 -3.21 11.92 -8.75
C ASP A 148 -3.08 10.73 -9.72
N GLY A 149 -2.99 9.53 -9.18
CA GLY A 149 -2.81 8.33 -9.99
C GLY A 149 -2.12 7.20 -9.25
N LEU A 150 -1.49 6.30 -9.99
CA LEU A 150 -0.81 5.13 -9.48
C LEU A 150 0.70 5.29 -9.56
N VAL A 151 1.39 5.13 -8.44
CA VAL A 151 2.85 5.09 -8.39
C VAL A 151 3.31 3.69 -7.98
N LEU A 152 4.24 3.13 -8.75
CA LEU A 152 4.84 1.83 -8.51
C LEU A 152 6.30 1.98 -8.12
N ASN A 153 6.77 1.13 -7.22
CA ASN A 153 8.18 1.07 -6.84
C ASN A 153 9.06 0.47 -7.95
N GLN A 154 8.45 -0.36 -8.81
CA GLN A 154 9.16 -1.09 -9.84
C GLN A 154 9.52 -0.18 -11.02
N PRO A 155 10.78 -0.17 -11.47
CA PRO A 155 11.19 0.59 -12.63
C PRO A 155 10.71 -0.07 -13.92
N VAL A 156 10.55 0.74 -14.95
CA VAL A 156 10.34 0.26 -16.32
C VAL A 156 11.60 -0.46 -16.81
N ILE A 157 11.43 -1.60 -17.48
CA ILE A 157 12.57 -2.33 -18.05
C ILE A 157 13.10 -1.60 -19.27
N LYS A 158 14.34 -1.14 -19.17
CA LYS A 158 15.05 -0.40 -20.25
C LYS A 158 16.02 -1.28 -21.03
N SER A 159 16.36 -2.47 -20.53
CA SER A 159 17.41 -3.36 -21.10
C SER A 159 17.18 -3.74 -22.55
N ALA A 160 15.94 -3.86 -22.98
CA ALA A 160 15.59 -4.22 -24.35
C ALA A 160 15.33 -3.02 -25.28
N GLY A 161 15.57 -1.78 -24.88
CA GLY A 161 15.38 -0.60 -25.71
C GLY A 161 13.92 -0.23 -25.97
N GLY A 162 13.00 -0.63 -25.09
CA GLY A 162 11.56 -0.32 -25.18
C GLY A 162 11.24 1.15 -24.83
N PRO A 163 10.01 1.61 -25.07
CA PRO A 163 9.56 2.94 -24.72
C PRO A 163 9.54 3.13 -23.20
N THR A 164 9.95 4.31 -22.74
CA THR A 164 9.93 4.68 -21.30
C THR A 164 8.68 5.46 -20.91
N ILE A 165 8.04 6.12 -21.88
CA ILE A 165 6.86 6.95 -21.70
C ILE A 165 5.80 6.51 -22.69
N LYS A 166 4.53 6.45 -22.26
CA LYS A 166 3.40 6.08 -23.10
C LYS A 166 2.17 6.89 -22.72
N GLU A 167 1.69 7.70 -23.63
CA GLU A 167 0.42 8.43 -23.48
C GLU A 167 -0.76 7.59 -23.91
N LYS A 168 -1.94 7.84 -23.33
CA LYS A 168 -3.21 7.13 -23.61
C LYS A 168 -3.04 5.61 -23.59
N ALA A 169 -2.35 5.10 -22.56
CA ALA A 169 -1.95 3.72 -22.46
C ALA A 169 -3.16 2.79 -22.24
N ARG A 170 -3.15 1.65 -22.93
CA ARG A 170 -3.99 0.48 -22.61
C ARG A 170 -3.14 -0.48 -21.83
N ILE A 171 -3.50 -0.69 -20.57
CA ILE A 171 -2.73 -1.49 -19.62
C ILE A 171 -3.23 -2.92 -19.64
N GLY A 172 -2.34 -3.86 -19.89
CA GLY A 172 -2.58 -5.30 -19.73
C GLY A 172 -1.96 -5.77 -18.42
N LEU A 173 -2.72 -6.50 -17.61
CA LEU A 173 -2.25 -7.11 -16.38
C LEU A 173 -2.10 -8.62 -16.60
N ILE A 174 -0.90 -9.16 -16.35
CA ILE A 174 -0.60 -10.57 -16.54
C ILE A 174 -0.15 -11.18 -15.22
N GLN A 175 -0.80 -12.27 -14.83
CA GLN A 175 -0.44 -13.06 -13.65
C GLN A 175 0.41 -14.28 -13.99
N PHE A 176 0.46 -14.67 -15.26
CA PHE A 176 1.30 -15.76 -15.72
C PHE A 176 2.67 -15.24 -16.21
N GLN A 177 3.63 -16.14 -16.28
CA GLN A 177 4.99 -15.83 -16.66
C GLN A 177 5.16 -15.81 -18.18
N LEU A 178 5.92 -14.83 -18.69
CA LEU A 178 6.37 -14.76 -20.08
C LEU A 178 7.77 -15.39 -20.22
N SER A 179 7.92 -16.59 -19.72
CA SER A 179 9.13 -17.40 -19.80
C SER A 179 8.80 -18.78 -20.35
N PRO A 180 9.77 -19.48 -20.96
CA PRO A 180 9.53 -20.83 -21.43
C PRO A 180 9.18 -21.75 -20.26
N PRO A 181 8.27 -22.72 -20.46
CA PRO A 181 7.93 -23.67 -19.42
C PRO A 181 9.17 -24.49 -19.06
N LYS A 182 9.53 -24.51 -17.77
CA LYS A 182 10.58 -25.38 -17.24
C LYS A 182 9.92 -26.57 -16.58
N PRO A 183 10.44 -27.79 -16.78
CA PRO A 183 9.97 -28.95 -16.04
C PRO A 183 10.24 -28.77 -14.53
N ASP A 184 9.48 -29.48 -13.71
CA ASP A 184 9.71 -29.52 -12.27
C ASP A 184 11.06 -30.17 -11.95
N MET A 185 11.60 -29.95 -10.73
CA MET A 185 12.90 -30.44 -10.34
C MET A 185 13.05 -31.97 -10.48
N GLU A 186 11.93 -32.68 -10.37
CA GLU A 186 11.88 -34.16 -10.46
C GLU A 186 11.89 -34.67 -11.90
N ASN A 187 11.53 -33.83 -12.87
CA ASN A 187 11.42 -34.22 -14.28
C ASN A 187 12.56 -33.63 -15.09
N GLN A 188 13.39 -34.46 -15.68
CA GLN A 188 14.48 -34.04 -16.55
C GLN A 188 14.18 -34.41 -18.01
N ILE A 189 14.43 -33.48 -18.92
CA ILE A 189 14.38 -33.73 -20.35
C ILE A 189 15.78 -34.13 -20.79
N VAL A 190 15.97 -35.38 -21.11
CA VAL A 190 17.24 -35.91 -21.62
C VAL A 190 17.25 -35.81 -23.14
N VAL A 191 18.20 -35.09 -23.69
CA VAL A 191 18.37 -34.88 -25.13
C VAL A 191 19.65 -35.54 -25.56
N ASN A 192 19.56 -36.59 -26.38
CA ASN A 192 20.71 -37.38 -26.86
C ASN A 192 21.16 -36.95 -28.27
N ASP A 193 20.37 -36.17 -28.99
CA ASP A 193 20.65 -35.77 -30.37
C ASP A 193 20.58 -34.23 -30.52
N TYR A 194 21.54 -33.65 -31.25
CA TYR A 194 21.58 -32.22 -31.55
C TYR A 194 20.35 -31.72 -32.32
N ARG A 195 19.77 -32.59 -33.19
CA ARG A 195 18.55 -32.27 -33.94
C ARG A 195 17.32 -32.06 -33.02
N GLN A 196 17.24 -32.84 -31.95
CA GLN A 196 16.19 -32.68 -30.94
C GLN A 196 16.39 -31.40 -30.18
N MET A 197 17.62 -30.98 -29.85
CA MET A 197 17.92 -29.73 -29.19
C MET A 197 17.49 -28.55 -30.05
N ASP A 198 17.81 -28.54 -31.35
CA ASP A 198 17.38 -27.47 -32.26
C ASP A 198 15.85 -27.39 -32.38
N LYS A 199 15.15 -28.52 -32.33
CA LYS A 199 13.70 -28.57 -32.37
C LYS A 199 13.11 -27.94 -31.10
N ILE A 200 13.61 -28.27 -29.92
CA ILE A 200 13.17 -27.72 -28.65
C ILE A 200 13.36 -26.18 -28.62
N LEU A 201 14.53 -25.69 -29.04
CA LEU A 201 14.81 -24.27 -29.10
C LEU A 201 13.87 -23.50 -30.05
N LYS A 202 13.49 -24.11 -31.17
CA LYS A 202 12.51 -23.53 -32.11
C LYS A 202 11.11 -23.54 -31.50
N GLU A 203 10.72 -24.58 -30.81
CA GLU A 203 9.44 -24.71 -30.11
C GLU A 203 9.31 -23.69 -29.01
N GLU A 204 10.34 -23.48 -28.19
CA GLU A 204 10.37 -22.43 -27.16
C GLU A 204 10.17 -21.03 -27.75
N ARG A 205 10.90 -20.71 -28.82
CA ARG A 205 10.75 -19.41 -29.51
C ARG A 205 9.34 -19.24 -30.07
N THR A 206 8.78 -20.27 -30.65
CA THR A 206 7.44 -20.26 -31.23
C THR A 206 6.39 -20.08 -30.13
N TYR A 207 6.56 -20.75 -28.99
CA TYR A 207 5.70 -20.61 -27.82
C TYR A 207 5.65 -19.15 -27.33
N LEU A 208 6.82 -18.54 -27.07
CA LEU A 208 6.93 -17.15 -26.64
C LEU A 208 6.34 -16.18 -27.68
N LEU A 209 6.62 -16.40 -28.95
CA LEU A 209 6.02 -15.59 -30.04
C LEU A 209 4.50 -15.67 -30.06
N ASN A 210 3.93 -16.84 -29.81
CA ASN A 210 2.48 -17.01 -29.79
C ASN A 210 1.86 -16.28 -28.58
N MET A 211 2.52 -16.29 -27.42
CA MET A 211 2.06 -15.50 -26.26
C MET A 211 2.10 -14.00 -26.55
N VAL A 212 3.21 -13.50 -27.11
CA VAL A 212 3.35 -12.09 -27.47
C VAL A 212 2.34 -11.67 -28.53
N LYS A 213 2.04 -12.54 -29.53
CA LYS A 213 0.98 -12.28 -30.50
C LYS A 213 -0.41 -12.16 -29.88
N LYS A 214 -0.71 -12.95 -28.83
CA LYS A 214 -1.98 -12.82 -28.08
C LYS A 214 -2.07 -11.44 -27.40
N ILE A 215 -0.97 -10.98 -26.76
CA ILE A 215 -0.87 -9.65 -26.15
C ILE A 215 -1.07 -8.54 -27.21
N GLN A 216 -0.45 -8.69 -28.36
CA GLN A 216 -0.60 -7.74 -29.47
C GLN A 216 -2.06 -7.68 -29.99
N LYS A 217 -2.74 -8.83 -30.11
CA LYS A 217 -4.17 -8.87 -30.49
C LYS A 217 -5.05 -8.13 -29.50
N ALA A 218 -4.70 -8.16 -28.21
CA ALA A 218 -5.40 -7.40 -27.16
C ALA A 218 -5.14 -5.87 -27.25
N LYS A 219 -4.24 -5.41 -28.14
CA LYS A 219 -3.88 -3.99 -28.33
C LYS A 219 -3.37 -3.29 -27.07
N CYS A 220 -2.69 -4.03 -26.18
CA CYS A 220 -2.06 -3.48 -24.98
C CYS A 220 -0.81 -2.68 -25.34
N ASN A 221 -0.65 -1.50 -24.73
CA ASN A 221 0.53 -0.64 -24.91
C ASN A 221 1.46 -0.68 -23.70
N VAL A 222 0.93 -1.01 -22.53
CA VAL A 222 1.66 -1.15 -21.26
C VAL A 222 1.33 -2.50 -20.68
N LEU A 223 2.33 -3.21 -20.18
CA LEU A 223 2.18 -4.55 -19.62
C LEU A 223 2.72 -4.59 -18.20
N PHE A 224 1.86 -4.98 -17.27
CA PHE A 224 2.18 -5.25 -15.88
C PHE A 224 2.26 -6.75 -15.67
N ILE A 225 3.39 -7.22 -15.13
CA ILE A 225 3.63 -8.65 -14.96
C ILE A 225 3.88 -8.94 -13.48
N GLN A 226 3.11 -9.87 -12.95
CA GLN A 226 3.22 -10.29 -11.57
C GLN A 226 4.56 -10.97 -11.30
N LYS A 227 5.14 -10.69 -10.12
CA LYS A 227 6.30 -11.40 -9.60
C LYS A 227 5.97 -12.88 -9.41
N SER A 228 6.84 -13.75 -9.91
CA SER A 228 6.77 -15.17 -9.65
C SER A 228 7.79 -15.56 -8.59
N ILE A 229 7.44 -16.50 -7.73
CA ILE A 229 8.34 -17.03 -6.69
C ILE A 229 9.29 -18.08 -7.30
N LEU A 230 8.81 -18.86 -8.27
CA LEU A 230 9.52 -20.04 -8.79
C LEU A 230 10.34 -19.76 -10.04
N ARG A 231 10.02 -18.72 -10.81
CA ARG A 231 10.60 -18.47 -12.14
C ARG A 231 10.71 -16.97 -12.41
N ASP A 232 11.56 -16.61 -13.37
CA ASP A 232 11.62 -15.25 -13.88
C ASP A 232 10.29 -14.88 -14.52
N ALA A 233 9.76 -13.71 -14.15
CA ALA A 233 8.49 -13.22 -14.68
C ALA A 233 8.55 -13.02 -16.20
N VAL A 234 9.70 -12.63 -16.72
CA VAL A 234 9.94 -12.37 -18.16
C VAL A 234 11.33 -12.80 -18.55
N ASN A 235 11.46 -13.51 -19.66
CA ASN A 235 12.74 -13.84 -20.27
C ASN A 235 13.20 -12.73 -21.21
N ASP A 236 14.51 -12.58 -21.39
CA ASP A 236 15.13 -11.58 -22.29
C ASP A 236 14.63 -11.68 -23.73
N LEU A 237 14.37 -12.88 -24.22
CA LEU A 237 13.79 -13.10 -25.54
C LEU A 237 12.38 -12.53 -25.65
N SER A 238 11.56 -12.70 -24.60
CA SER A 238 10.21 -12.12 -24.53
C SER A 238 10.27 -10.59 -24.47
N LEU A 239 11.22 -10.03 -23.70
CA LEU A 239 11.47 -8.59 -23.65
C LEU A 239 11.86 -8.03 -25.02
N HIS A 240 12.70 -8.73 -25.76
CA HIS A 240 13.07 -8.32 -27.12
C HIS A 240 11.87 -8.29 -28.07
N PHE A 241 10.97 -9.26 -27.99
CA PHE A 241 9.75 -9.27 -28.81
C PHE A 241 8.79 -8.14 -28.40
N LEU A 242 8.62 -7.89 -27.09
CA LEU A 242 7.78 -6.82 -26.59
C LEU A 242 8.33 -5.42 -26.94
N SER A 243 9.65 -5.24 -26.91
CA SER A 243 10.29 -3.99 -27.29
C SER A 243 10.12 -3.68 -28.78
N LYS A 244 10.20 -4.69 -29.66
CA LYS A 244 9.87 -4.54 -31.10
C LYS A 244 8.44 -4.08 -31.34
N LEU A 245 7.50 -4.51 -30.49
CA LEU A 245 6.10 -4.06 -30.54
C LEU A 245 5.89 -2.72 -29.84
N LYS A 246 6.93 -2.08 -29.31
CA LYS A 246 6.89 -0.82 -28.57
C LYS A 246 5.94 -0.87 -27.37
N ILE A 247 5.87 -2.00 -26.67
CA ILE A 247 5.11 -2.20 -25.44
C ILE A 247 6.00 -1.88 -24.25
N LEU A 248 5.53 -1.03 -23.34
CA LEU A 248 6.20 -0.71 -22.09
C LEU A 248 5.95 -1.83 -21.08
N VAL A 249 7.01 -2.36 -20.48
CA VAL A 249 6.94 -3.51 -19.57
C VAL A 249 7.41 -3.13 -18.18
N ILE A 250 6.61 -3.47 -17.17
CA ILE A 250 6.93 -3.40 -15.75
C ILE A 250 6.78 -4.80 -15.19
N LYS A 251 7.89 -5.33 -14.65
CA LYS A 251 7.93 -6.68 -14.06
C LYS A 251 7.96 -6.62 -12.54
N ASP A 252 7.80 -7.79 -11.92
CA ASP A 252 7.98 -8.02 -10.49
C ASP A 252 6.98 -7.25 -9.61
N ILE A 253 5.75 -7.06 -10.09
CA ILE A 253 4.67 -6.46 -9.32
C ILE A 253 4.17 -7.50 -8.30
N GLU A 254 4.06 -7.09 -7.04
CA GLU A 254 3.55 -7.96 -5.97
C GLU A 254 2.04 -8.18 -6.09
N ARG A 255 1.55 -9.29 -5.53
CA ARG A 255 0.13 -9.64 -5.62
C ARG A 255 -0.78 -8.59 -4.99
N GLU A 256 -0.39 -8.04 -3.85
CA GLU A 256 -1.14 -6.98 -3.16
C GLU A 256 -1.24 -5.71 -4.02
N GLU A 257 -0.17 -5.37 -4.74
CA GLU A 257 -0.16 -4.25 -5.67
C GLU A 257 -1.11 -4.47 -6.84
N ILE A 258 -1.21 -5.70 -7.35
CA ILE A 258 -2.14 -6.05 -8.43
C ILE A 258 -3.59 -5.87 -7.97
N GLU A 259 -3.93 -6.34 -6.78
CA GLU A 259 -5.27 -6.16 -6.21
C GLU A 259 -5.60 -4.67 -6.03
N PHE A 260 -4.63 -3.90 -5.60
CA PHE A 260 -4.77 -2.45 -5.50
C PHE A 260 -4.95 -1.77 -6.86
N ILE A 261 -4.13 -2.13 -7.86
CA ILE A 261 -4.25 -1.65 -9.24
C ILE A 261 -5.65 -1.94 -9.81
N CYS A 262 -6.20 -3.12 -9.52
CA CYS A 262 -7.56 -3.47 -9.92
C CYS A 262 -8.64 -2.61 -9.23
N LYS A 263 -8.43 -2.22 -7.96
CA LYS A 263 -9.36 -1.35 -7.21
C LYS A 263 -9.37 0.09 -7.75
N VAL A 264 -8.23 0.60 -8.22
CA VAL A 264 -8.10 1.97 -8.76
C VAL A 264 -8.97 2.21 -10.00
N GLY A 265 -9.50 1.13 -10.62
CA GLY A 265 -10.55 1.26 -11.64
C GLY A 265 -10.10 1.96 -12.91
N PHE A 266 -8.96 1.59 -13.46
CA PHE A 266 -8.65 1.99 -14.82
C PHE A 266 -9.73 1.46 -15.77
N LYS A 267 -10.44 2.33 -16.43
CA LYS A 267 -11.55 2.02 -17.36
C LYS A 267 -11.18 1.09 -18.54
N THR A 268 -9.95 0.61 -18.62
CA THR A 268 -9.46 -0.16 -19.77
C THR A 268 -8.49 -1.28 -19.36
N TYR A 269 -8.96 -2.23 -18.54
CA TYR A 269 -8.21 -3.49 -18.35
C TYR A 269 -8.66 -4.50 -19.40
N TYR A 270 -7.74 -4.91 -20.24
CA TYR A 270 -7.89 -6.15 -20.99
C TYR A 270 -7.19 -7.25 -20.20
N ASN A 271 -7.98 -8.08 -19.52
CA ASN A 271 -7.48 -9.33 -18.98
C ASN A 271 -7.07 -10.25 -20.14
N VAL A 272 -5.79 -10.37 -20.39
CA VAL A 272 -5.24 -11.44 -21.22
C VAL A 272 -5.07 -12.68 -20.32
N CYS A 273 -6.10 -13.04 -19.56
CA CYS A 273 -6.11 -14.27 -18.79
C CYS A 273 -6.57 -15.40 -19.68
N THR A 274 -5.69 -16.36 -19.93
CA THR A 274 -6.00 -17.63 -20.61
C THR A 274 -6.56 -18.70 -19.65
N ASN A 275 -6.83 -18.36 -18.39
CA ASN A 275 -7.36 -19.30 -17.40
C ASN A 275 -8.81 -18.98 -17.04
N PRO A 276 -9.77 -19.88 -17.37
CA PRO A 276 -11.21 -19.64 -17.14
C PRO A 276 -11.58 -19.50 -15.65
N CYS A 277 -10.79 -19.99 -14.70
CA CYS A 277 -11.03 -19.82 -13.28
C CYS A 277 -10.80 -18.39 -12.78
N LEU A 278 -9.92 -17.61 -13.43
CA LEU A 278 -9.66 -16.22 -13.06
C LEU A 278 -10.67 -15.24 -13.68
N GLU A 279 -11.25 -15.56 -14.82
CA GLU A 279 -12.33 -14.78 -15.41
C GLU A 279 -13.54 -14.71 -14.47
N HIS A 280 -13.86 -15.80 -13.79
CA HIS A 280 -14.97 -15.83 -12.84
C HIS A 280 -14.70 -15.00 -11.59
N TRP A 281 -13.46 -15.01 -11.06
CA TRP A 281 -13.07 -14.25 -9.87
C TRP A 281 -13.04 -12.74 -10.14
N LEU A 282 -12.48 -12.34 -11.27
CA LEU A 282 -12.43 -10.93 -11.69
C LEU A 282 -13.80 -10.40 -12.11
N GLN A 283 -14.64 -11.21 -12.76
CA GLN A 283 -16.02 -10.83 -13.09
C GLN A 283 -16.89 -10.68 -11.84
N THR A 284 -16.70 -11.49 -10.80
CA THR A 284 -17.46 -11.38 -9.56
C THR A 284 -16.99 -10.25 -8.65
N HIS A 285 -15.68 -9.95 -8.59
CA HIS A 285 -15.13 -8.91 -7.72
C HIS A 285 -15.07 -7.51 -8.38
N CYS A 286 -14.85 -7.43 -9.68
CA CYS A 286 -14.89 -6.15 -10.40
C CYS A 286 -16.30 -5.70 -10.80
N ARG A 287 -17.29 -6.60 -11.00
CA ARG A 287 -18.67 -6.22 -11.34
C ARG A 287 -19.46 -5.63 -10.18
N HIS A 288 -19.13 -5.91 -8.93
CA HIS A 288 -19.93 -5.48 -7.78
C HIS A 288 -19.47 -4.19 -7.08
N ARG A 289 -18.37 -3.54 -7.52
CA ARG A 289 -17.94 -2.26 -6.96
C ARG A 289 -17.64 -1.21 -8.03
N PHE A 290 -18.63 -0.90 -8.83
CA PHE A 290 -18.75 0.40 -9.48
C PHE A 290 -19.24 1.43 -8.44
N ILE A 291 -18.43 1.73 -7.46
CA ILE A 291 -18.62 2.89 -6.61
C ILE A 291 -17.36 3.74 -6.79
N HIS A 292 -17.57 4.98 -7.17
CA HIS A 292 -16.62 6.05 -7.38
C HIS A 292 -15.43 6.02 -6.41
N GLY A 293 -14.41 5.22 -6.68
CA GLY A 293 -13.17 5.19 -5.92
C GLY A 293 -12.20 6.22 -6.46
N ARG A 294 -12.17 7.42 -5.89
CA ARG A 294 -11.07 8.36 -6.04
C ARG A 294 -9.97 7.94 -5.08
N GLN A 295 -8.73 7.88 -5.53
CA GLN A 295 -7.58 7.47 -4.72
C GLN A 295 -6.45 8.47 -4.86
N ALA A 296 -5.71 8.69 -3.78
CA ALA A 296 -4.62 9.65 -3.70
C ALA A 296 -3.29 8.96 -3.34
N TRP A 297 -2.17 9.51 -3.80
CA TRP A 297 -0.82 9.03 -3.56
C TRP A 297 0.07 10.13 -3.02
N VAL A 298 0.99 9.78 -2.13
CA VAL A 298 2.02 10.66 -1.59
C VAL A 298 3.38 10.05 -1.86
N ARG A 299 4.29 10.82 -2.45
CA ARG A 299 5.68 10.44 -2.77
C ARG A 299 6.62 10.81 -1.65
#